data_003a15ab4bc340d88942ba366be51e9f
#
_entry.id   003a15ab4bc340d88942ba366be51e9f
#
_cell.length_a   1.000
_cell.length_b   1.000
_cell.length_c   1.000
_cell.angle_alpha   90.00
_cell.angle_beta   90.00
_cell.angle_gamma   90.00
#
_symmetry.space_group_name_H-M   'P 1'
#
loop_
_entity.id
_entity.type
_entity.pdbx_description
1 polymer ?
#
loop_
_entity_poly.entity_id
_entity_poly.type
_entity_poly.pdbx_seq_one_letter_code
_entity_poly.pdbx_strand_id
1 'polypeptide(L)'
;MANTTTITGNLTREPEIRYTREGQATAQLGVAVNRRWQDRTTQEWQESTSYFDVICWRDLAENVALSLTKGMRVVVTGRLEHRTWETEEGEHRSKVEITADEVGASLRFATAEVHKVERRGSASPENAEADAEAMAVEA
;
A
#
# COMPACT_ATOMS: atom_id res chain seq x y z
N MET A 1 -14.15 -15.46 6.38
CA MET A 1 -12.69 -15.57 6.52
C MET A 1 -11.99 -14.74 5.44
N ALA A 2 -11.17 -13.79 5.84
CA ALA A 2 -10.47 -12.95 4.88
C ALA A 2 -9.19 -13.64 4.39
N ASN A 3 -8.95 -13.57 3.08
CA ASN A 3 -7.69 -14.05 2.50
C ASN A 3 -6.67 -12.93 2.64
N THR A 4 -5.78 -13.06 3.63
CA THR A 4 -4.72 -12.08 3.84
C THR A 4 -3.51 -12.42 3.00
N THR A 5 -2.80 -11.38 2.57
CA THR A 5 -1.58 -11.54 1.81
C THR A 5 -0.60 -10.43 2.17
N THR A 6 0.67 -10.71 1.95
CA THR A 6 1.72 -9.72 2.10
C THR A 6 2.56 -9.74 0.83
N ILE A 7 2.75 -8.57 0.23
CA ILE A 7 3.61 -8.42 -0.93
C ILE A 7 4.68 -7.37 -0.65
N THR A 8 5.82 -7.53 -1.28
CA THR A 8 6.91 -6.56 -1.25
C THR A 8 7.34 -6.29 -2.69
N GLY A 9 7.35 -5.03 -3.06
CA GLY A 9 7.70 -4.64 -4.41
C GLY A 9 7.87 -3.15 -4.53
N ASN A 10 8.00 -2.68 -5.77
CA ASN A 10 8.22 -1.27 -6.05
C ASN A 10 6.99 -0.62 -6.65
N LEU A 11 6.74 0.62 -6.25
CA LEU A 11 5.64 1.39 -6.82
C LEU A 11 5.91 1.66 -8.30
N THR A 12 4.91 1.39 -9.14
CA THR A 12 5.00 1.58 -10.58
C THR A 12 4.61 2.99 -11.02
N ARG A 13 3.91 3.71 -10.15
CA ARG A 13 3.44 5.06 -10.41
C ARG A 13 3.27 5.80 -9.09
N GLU A 14 3.08 7.11 -9.17
CA GLU A 14 2.75 7.90 -7.99
C GLU A 14 1.42 7.44 -7.41
N PRO A 15 1.27 7.40 -6.06
CA PRO A 15 -0.02 7.09 -5.46
C PRO A 15 -1.09 8.08 -5.93
N GLU A 16 -2.23 7.54 -6.33
CA GLU A 16 -3.34 8.35 -6.81
C GLU A 16 -4.39 8.44 -5.72
N ILE A 17 -4.57 9.65 -5.16
CA ILE A 17 -5.54 9.86 -4.10
C ILE A 17 -6.85 10.40 -4.69
N ARG A 18 -7.97 9.87 -4.19
CA ARG A 18 -9.31 10.31 -4.56
C ARG A 18 -10.19 10.31 -3.32
N TYR A 19 -11.28 11.06 -3.41
CA TYR A 19 -12.25 11.14 -2.33
C TYR A 19 -13.60 10.62 -2.82
N THR A 20 -14.24 9.80 -1.97
CA THR A 20 -15.58 9.29 -2.28
C THR A 20 -16.60 10.41 -2.10
N ARG A 21 -17.85 10.15 -2.51
CA ARG A 21 -18.96 11.10 -2.31
C ARG A 21 -19.17 11.45 -0.85
N GLU A 22 -18.82 10.52 0.05
CA GLU A 22 -18.93 10.72 1.49
C GLU A 22 -17.72 11.44 2.07
N GLY A 23 -16.73 11.79 1.24
CA GLY A 23 -15.54 12.50 1.67
C GLY A 23 -14.43 11.62 2.21
N GLN A 24 -14.52 10.30 2.04
CA GLN A 24 -13.48 9.39 2.49
C GLN A 24 -12.33 9.34 1.47
N ALA A 25 -11.11 9.39 1.97
CA ALA A 25 -9.94 9.28 1.12
C ALA A 25 -9.68 7.85 0.69
N THR A 26 -9.31 7.68 -0.57
CA THR A 26 -8.81 6.42 -1.10
C THR A 26 -7.53 6.68 -1.87
N ALA A 27 -6.58 5.76 -1.82
CA ALA A 27 -5.38 5.84 -2.62
C ALA A 27 -5.17 4.53 -3.38
N GLN A 28 -4.86 4.64 -4.65
CA GLN A 28 -4.53 3.49 -5.48
C GLN A 28 -3.04 3.43 -5.71
N LEU A 29 -2.48 2.25 -5.51
CA LEU A 29 -1.07 1.97 -5.75
C LEU A 29 -0.93 0.87 -6.77
N GLY A 30 0.06 1.01 -7.64
CA GLY A 30 0.50 -0.11 -8.47
C GLY A 30 1.81 -0.62 -7.90
N VAL A 31 1.89 -1.90 -7.60
CA VAL A 31 3.08 -2.51 -7.02
C VAL A 31 3.59 -3.61 -7.94
N ALA A 32 4.84 -3.49 -8.37
CA ALA A 32 5.51 -4.51 -9.18
C ALA A 32 6.34 -5.40 -8.25
N VAL A 33 6.01 -6.68 -8.26
CA VAL A 33 6.74 -7.68 -7.47
C VAL A 33 7.61 -8.47 -8.43
N ASN A 34 8.91 -8.31 -8.29
CA ASN A 34 9.87 -9.04 -9.12
C ASN A 34 10.21 -10.36 -8.46
N ARG A 35 10.15 -11.40 -9.24
CA ARG A 35 10.53 -12.72 -8.82
C ARG A 35 11.66 -13.21 -9.71
N ARG A 36 12.72 -13.68 -9.10
CA ARG A 36 13.88 -14.19 -9.81
C ARG A 36 14.23 -15.57 -9.29
N TRP A 37 14.44 -16.50 -10.19
CA TRP A 37 14.81 -17.86 -9.82
C TRP A 37 15.76 -18.44 -10.86
N GLN A 38 16.49 -19.48 -10.45
CA GLN A 38 17.37 -20.21 -11.34
C GLN A 38 16.70 -21.49 -11.80
N ASP A 39 16.69 -21.72 -13.11
CA ASP A 39 16.19 -22.94 -13.69
C ASP A 39 17.14 -24.10 -13.32
N ARG A 40 16.58 -25.15 -12.72
CA ARG A 40 17.37 -26.30 -12.27
C ARG A 40 17.98 -27.10 -13.44
N THR A 41 17.35 -27.08 -14.59
CA THR A 41 17.78 -27.85 -15.76
C THR A 41 18.84 -27.11 -16.56
N THR A 42 18.65 -25.85 -16.84
CA THR A 42 19.54 -25.03 -17.67
C THR A 42 20.51 -24.17 -16.87
N GLN A 43 20.26 -24.00 -15.57
CA GLN A 43 20.98 -23.09 -14.70
C GLN A 43 20.90 -21.62 -15.13
N GLU A 44 20.00 -21.32 -16.04
CA GLU A 44 19.75 -19.94 -16.45
C GLU A 44 18.87 -19.22 -15.43
N TRP A 45 19.15 -17.95 -15.22
CA TRP A 45 18.33 -17.11 -14.36
C TRP A 45 17.07 -16.67 -15.11
N GLN A 46 15.93 -16.91 -14.46
CA GLN A 46 14.64 -16.49 -14.98
C GLN A 46 14.11 -15.34 -14.13
N GLU A 47 13.36 -14.47 -14.73
CA GLU A 47 12.75 -13.33 -14.06
C GLU A 47 11.31 -13.18 -14.49
N SER A 48 10.46 -12.88 -13.52
CA SER A 48 9.04 -12.63 -13.77
C SER A 48 8.59 -11.47 -12.89
N THR A 49 7.75 -10.61 -13.42
CA THR A 49 7.19 -9.49 -12.69
C THR A 49 5.69 -9.63 -12.62
N SER A 50 5.15 -9.57 -11.42
CA SER A 50 3.71 -9.56 -11.20
C SER A 50 3.29 -8.16 -10.74
N TYR A 51 2.18 -7.68 -11.27
CA TYR A 51 1.66 -6.35 -10.96
C TYR A 51 0.40 -6.48 -10.12
N PHE A 52 0.37 -5.75 -9.01
CA PHE A 52 -0.77 -5.75 -8.11
C PHE A 52 -1.33 -4.35 -7.96
N ASP A 53 -2.65 -4.26 -7.95
CA ASP A 53 -3.34 -3.03 -7.59
C ASP A 53 -3.69 -3.09 -6.11
N VAL A 54 -3.33 -2.04 -5.39
CA VAL A 54 -3.54 -1.93 -3.96
C VAL A 54 -4.41 -0.71 -3.70
N ILE A 55 -5.43 -0.89 -2.86
CA ILE A 55 -6.31 0.19 -2.45
C ILE A 55 -6.12 0.45 -0.97
N CYS A 56 -5.87 1.71 -0.62
CA CYS A 56 -5.78 2.17 0.75
C CYS A 56 -6.97 3.07 1.05
N TRP A 57 -7.43 3.05 2.30
CA TRP A 57 -8.59 3.83 2.74
C TRP A 57 -8.26 4.75 3.89
N ARG A 58 -8.95 5.89 3.94
CA ARG A 58 -8.93 6.83 5.07
C ARG A 58 -7.53 7.37 5.38
N ASP A 59 -7.13 7.31 6.64
CA ASP A 59 -5.85 7.87 7.08
C ASP A 59 -4.66 7.19 6.40
N LEU A 60 -4.73 5.88 6.18
CA LEU A 60 -3.70 5.16 5.47
C LEU A 60 -3.54 5.70 4.05
N ALA A 61 -4.64 6.01 3.37
CA ALA A 61 -4.60 6.56 2.01
C ALA A 61 -3.91 7.92 1.97
N GLU A 62 -4.24 8.79 2.91
CA GLU A 62 -3.63 10.12 2.98
C GLU A 62 -2.15 10.05 3.33
N ASN A 63 -1.78 9.19 4.29
CA ASN A 63 -0.39 9.04 4.70
C ASN A 63 0.46 8.44 3.59
N VAL A 64 -0.07 7.47 2.86
CA VAL A 64 0.59 6.87 1.70
C VAL A 64 0.84 7.91 0.62
N ALA A 65 -0.17 8.74 0.31
CA ALA A 65 -0.04 9.78 -0.72
C ALA A 65 1.01 10.82 -0.36
N LEU A 66 1.17 11.12 0.93
CA LEU A 66 2.16 12.08 1.42
C LEU A 66 3.57 11.50 1.51
N SER A 67 3.69 10.19 1.62
CA SER A 67 4.96 9.54 1.97
C SER A 67 5.63 8.81 0.82
N LEU A 68 4.87 8.24 -0.09
CA LEU A 68 5.41 7.34 -1.10
C LEU A 68 5.44 7.96 -2.48
N THR A 69 6.47 7.62 -3.24
CA THR A 69 6.62 8.07 -4.62
C THR A 69 6.94 6.88 -5.52
N LYS A 70 6.77 7.08 -6.82
CA LYS A 70 7.10 6.08 -7.84
C LYS A 70 8.52 5.55 -7.64
N GLY A 71 8.66 4.24 -7.72
CA GLY A 71 9.94 3.57 -7.60
C GLY A 71 10.32 3.14 -6.20
N MET A 72 9.65 3.63 -5.18
CA MET A 72 9.92 3.22 -3.80
C MET A 72 9.54 1.77 -3.57
N ARG A 73 10.36 1.07 -2.80
CA ARG A 73 10.09 -0.29 -2.38
C ARG A 73 9.19 -0.27 -1.14
N VAL A 74 8.09 -1.00 -1.21
CA VAL A 74 7.09 -1.01 -0.14
C VAL A 74 6.71 -2.43 0.24
N VAL A 75 6.25 -2.57 1.47
CA VAL A 75 5.65 -3.81 1.99
C VAL A 75 4.17 -3.52 2.22
N VAL A 76 3.31 -4.33 1.66
CA VAL A 76 1.86 -4.17 1.77
C VAL A 76 1.27 -5.44 2.35
N THR A 77 0.48 -5.29 3.40
CA THR A 77 -0.30 -6.39 3.98
C THR A 77 -1.77 -6.01 3.90
N GLY A 78 -2.58 -6.93 3.44
CA GLY A 78 -4.00 -6.67 3.32
C GLY A 78 -4.79 -7.88 2.88
N ARG A 79 -6.00 -7.63 2.42
CA ARG A 79 -6.94 -8.68 2.01
C ARG A 79 -7.02 -8.71 0.50
N LEU A 80 -7.01 -9.92 -0.06
CA LEU A 80 -7.32 -10.12 -1.47
C LEU A 80 -8.82 -10.01 -1.67
N GLU A 81 -9.21 -9.14 -2.56
CA GLU A 81 -10.61 -8.97 -2.93
C GLU A 81 -10.77 -9.15 -4.44
N HIS A 82 -11.75 -9.94 -4.82
CA HIS A 82 -12.08 -10.19 -6.20
C HIS A 82 -13.27 -9.32 -6.58
N ARG A 83 -13.07 -8.47 -7.57
CA ARG A 83 -14.14 -7.61 -8.10
C ARG A 83 -14.56 -8.11 -9.46
N THR A 84 -15.87 -8.23 -9.65
CA THR A 84 -16.44 -8.55 -10.95
C THR A 84 -17.39 -7.43 -11.35
N TRP A 85 -17.40 -7.09 -12.62
CA TRP A 85 -18.32 -6.09 -13.14
C TRP A 85 -18.64 -6.40 -14.58
N GLU A 86 -19.76 -5.85 -15.04
CA GLU A 86 -20.19 -5.97 -16.41
C GLU A 86 -19.95 -4.66 -17.13
N THR A 87 -19.35 -4.73 -18.31
CA THR A 87 -19.10 -3.55 -19.14
C THR A 87 -20.39 -3.16 -19.88
N GLU A 88 -20.41 -1.95 -20.43
CA GLU A 88 -21.54 -1.47 -21.24
C GLU A 88 -21.78 -2.36 -22.48
N GLU A 89 -20.76 -3.05 -22.92
CA GLU A 89 -20.83 -3.99 -24.04
C GLU A 89 -21.32 -5.39 -23.65
N GLY A 90 -21.63 -5.59 -22.37
CA GLY A 90 -22.11 -6.87 -21.85
C GLY A 90 -21.02 -7.88 -21.51
N GLU A 91 -19.75 -7.48 -21.54
CA GLU A 91 -18.65 -8.35 -21.16
C GLU A 91 -18.50 -8.39 -19.66
N HIS A 92 -18.28 -9.59 -19.13
CA HIS A 92 -17.95 -9.78 -17.72
C HIS A 92 -16.44 -9.65 -17.52
N ARG A 93 -16.05 -8.76 -16.64
CA ARG A 93 -14.64 -8.58 -16.30
C ARG A 93 -14.43 -8.83 -14.82
N SER A 94 -13.24 -9.30 -14.49
CA SER A 94 -12.86 -9.54 -13.10
C SER A 94 -11.46 -9.00 -12.83
N LYS A 95 -11.24 -8.64 -11.58
CA LYS A 95 -9.96 -8.10 -11.14
C LYS A 95 -9.74 -8.50 -9.69
N VAL A 96 -8.49 -8.86 -9.38
CA VAL A 96 -8.09 -9.11 -8.00
C VAL A 96 -7.32 -7.89 -7.51
N GLU A 97 -7.75 -7.35 -6.39
CA GLU A 97 -7.12 -6.20 -5.75
C GLU A 97 -6.75 -6.54 -4.32
N ILE A 98 -5.81 -5.79 -3.76
CA ILE A 98 -5.47 -5.90 -2.36
C ILE A 98 -5.99 -4.66 -1.66
N THR A 99 -6.88 -4.85 -0.67
CA THR A 99 -7.28 -3.77 0.22
C THR A 99 -6.30 -3.76 1.38
N ALA A 100 -5.46 -2.74 1.44
CA ALA A 100 -4.36 -2.69 2.39
C ALA A 100 -4.83 -2.46 3.82
N ASP A 101 -4.29 -3.21 4.74
CA ASP A 101 -4.41 -2.96 6.18
C ASP A 101 -3.19 -2.19 6.67
N GLU A 102 -2.02 -2.48 6.11
CA GLU A 102 -0.76 -1.83 6.43
C GLU A 102 0.07 -1.62 5.19
N VAL A 103 0.74 -0.48 5.11
CA VAL A 103 1.72 -0.18 4.06
C VAL A 103 2.93 0.43 4.73
N GLY A 104 4.10 -0.05 4.39
CA GLY A 104 5.35 0.48 4.91
C GLY A 104 6.41 0.63 3.83
N ALA A 105 7.29 1.58 4.00
CA ALA A 105 8.48 1.69 3.17
C ALA A 105 9.46 0.60 3.57
N SER A 106 10.05 -0.08 2.60
CA SER A 106 11.06 -1.09 2.89
C SER A 106 12.40 -0.42 3.18
N LEU A 107 13.04 -0.81 4.25
CA LEU A 107 14.35 -0.29 4.63
C LEU A 107 15.50 -1.18 4.15
N ARG A 108 15.20 -2.16 3.32
CA ARG A 108 16.25 -3.05 2.83
C ARG A 108 17.34 -2.32 2.04
N PHE A 109 16.93 -1.33 1.25
CA PHE A 109 17.85 -0.58 0.39
C PHE A 109 17.77 0.93 0.57
N ALA A 110 17.05 1.38 1.61
CA ALA A 110 16.81 2.80 1.84
C ALA A 110 16.68 3.09 3.31
N THR A 111 16.83 4.36 3.67
CA THR A 111 16.54 4.83 5.01
C THR A 111 15.27 5.66 4.99
N ALA A 112 14.63 5.79 6.13
CA ALA A 112 13.40 6.57 6.26
C ALA A 112 13.39 7.34 7.56
N GLU A 113 12.73 8.48 7.53
CA GLU A 113 12.44 9.28 8.71
C GLU A 113 10.94 9.24 8.91
N VAL A 114 10.51 8.92 10.13
CA VAL A 114 9.09 8.73 10.43
C VAL A 114 8.59 9.88 11.27
N HIS A 115 7.49 10.50 10.82
CA HIS A 115 6.82 11.57 11.54
C HIS A 115 5.44 11.09 11.95
N LYS A 116 5.17 11.10 13.26
CA LYS A 116 3.89 10.66 13.77
C LYS A 116 2.80 11.68 13.44
N VAL A 117 1.68 11.19 12.93
CA VAL A 117 0.54 12.02 12.56
C VAL A 117 -0.46 12.05 13.72
N GLU A 118 -1.00 13.25 14.03
CA GLU A 118 -2.07 13.36 15.01
C GLU A 118 -3.35 12.70 14.48
N ARG A 119 -4.05 12.00 15.38
CA ARG A 119 -5.34 11.41 15.03
C ARG A 119 -6.33 12.49 14.68
N ARG A 120 -6.84 12.42 13.46
CA ARG A 120 -7.85 13.37 12.99
C ARG A 120 -9.19 13.09 13.67
N GLY A 121 -9.72 14.10 14.35
CA GLY A 121 -11.07 14.09 14.92
C GLY A 121 -11.25 13.42 16.27
N SER A 122 -10.20 13.01 16.98
CA SER A 122 -10.35 12.37 18.29
C SER A 122 -9.28 12.74 19.28
N ALA A 123 -8.68 13.91 19.15
CA ALA A 123 -7.64 14.33 20.08
C ALA A 123 -8.24 14.69 21.44
N SER A 124 -8.22 13.76 22.39
CA SER A 124 -8.34 14.13 23.77
C SER A 124 -7.00 14.78 24.18
N PRO A 125 -7.01 15.74 25.14
CA PRO A 125 -5.77 16.35 25.59
C PRO A 125 -4.72 15.33 26.06
N GLU A 126 -5.16 14.21 26.62
CA GLU A 126 -4.28 13.15 27.08
C GLU A 126 -3.54 12.47 25.92
N ASN A 127 -4.24 12.22 24.81
CA ASN A 127 -3.61 11.61 23.65
C ASN A 127 -2.62 12.56 22.98
N ALA A 128 -2.91 13.84 22.97
CA ALA A 128 -2.00 14.84 22.40
C ALA A 128 -0.69 14.92 23.21
N GLU A 129 -0.76 14.87 24.53
CA GLU A 129 0.42 14.86 25.38
C GLU A 129 1.25 13.58 25.20
N ALA A 130 0.59 12.42 25.15
CA ALA A 130 1.26 11.14 24.94
C ALA A 130 1.97 11.11 23.59
N ASP A 131 1.34 11.62 22.55
CA ASP A 131 1.93 11.69 21.22
C ASP A 131 3.12 12.65 21.18
N ALA A 132 3.03 13.78 21.87
CA ALA A 132 4.13 14.74 21.96
C ALA A 132 5.32 14.15 22.71
N GLU A 133 5.09 13.43 23.79
CA GLU A 133 6.15 12.74 24.54
C GLU A 133 6.82 11.65 23.70
N ALA A 134 6.05 10.86 22.95
CA ALA A 134 6.58 9.84 22.06
C ALA A 134 7.46 10.44 20.98
N MET A 135 7.08 11.55 20.41
CA MET A 135 7.87 12.25 19.40
C MET A 135 9.15 12.84 19.99
N ALA A 136 9.09 13.35 21.22
CA ALA A 136 10.26 13.90 21.89
C ALA A 136 11.31 12.83 22.22
N VAL A 137 10.87 11.60 22.52
CA VAL A 137 11.77 10.48 22.81
C VAL A 137 12.46 9.97 21.55
N GLU A 138 11.82 10.07 20.39
CA GLU A 138 12.37 9.63 19.12
C GLU A 138 13.31 10.66 18.46
N ALA A 139 13.35 11.84 18.97
CA ALA A 139 14.16 12.94 18.41
C ALA A 139 15.66 12.80 18.72
#